data_a2d4212a0aa6472f8713c53afd2eb875
#
_entry.id   a2d4212a0aa6472f8713c53afd2eb875
#
_cell.length_a   1.000
_cell.length_b   1.000
_cell.length_c   1.000
_cell.angle_alpha   90.00
_cell.angle_beta   90.00
_cell.angle_gamma   90.00
#
_symmetry.space_group_name_H-M   'P 1'
#
loop_
_entity.id
_entity.type
_entity.pdbx_description
1 polymer ?
#
loop_
_entity_poly.entity_id
_entity_poly.type
_entity_poly.pdbx_seq_one_letter_code
_entity_poly.pdbx_strand_id
1 'polypeptide(L)'
;MKYILFLFLLFSSFEVKAMYSFDDCLYLSDEVNAETPMDFNNGFILDYTTCMDFPSGPRLIYLYRVTNISKNDLGLTYQNQVKDGLCTNPQTAELLDNLRDVQYQYYDNRSGGLMSSFVVNSGQCRYCL
;
A
#
# COMPACT_ATOMS: atom_id res chain seq x y z
N MET A 1 8.06 36.83 7.35
CA MET A 1 7.96 35.95 7.36
C MET A 1 8.39 35.49 7.29
N LYS A 2 8.43 35.39 7.76
CA LYS A 2 8.43 34.51 8.10
C LYS A 2 8.87 33.86 8.34
N TYR A 3 9.17 34.21 8.79
CA TYR A 3 9.22 33.23 9.34
C TYR A 3 9.45 32.71 9.52
N ILE A 4 9.14 33.29 10.08
CA ILE A 4 8.87 32.35 10.51
C ILE A 4 9.19 31.77 10.43
N LEU A 5 9.30 32.38 10.76
CA LEU A 5 9.14 31.52 11.00
C LEU A 5 9.68 30.90 10.93
N PHE A 6 9.76 31.21 11.13
CA PHE A 6 9.75 30.31 11.43
C PHE A 6 10.08 29.63 11.45
N LEU A 7 9.91 30.11 12.07
CA LEU A 7 9.59 29.18 12.29
C LEU A 7 9.77 28.57 12.09
N PHE A 8 9.87 28.77 12.31
CA PHE A 8 9.52 27.76 12.36
C PHE A 8 9.78 27.19 11.96
N LEU A 9 9.58 27.87 12.47
CA LEU A 9 9.24 26.95 12.18
C LEU A 9 9.63 26.21 11.88
N LEU A 10 9.71 26.59 12.35
CA LEU A 10 9.51 25.64 12.06
C LEU A 10 9.70 24.81 11.90
N PHE A 11 9.51 24.63 12.09
CA PHE A 11 9.11 23.49 11.84
C PHE A 11 8.91 22.83 11.41
N SER A 12 8.80 23.08 11.56
CA SER A 12 8.23 22.26 11.15
C SER A 12 7.97 21.71 10.50
N SER A 13 7.86 21.71 10.60
CA SER A 13 7.37 21.00 10.06
C SER A 13 7.46 20.39 9.38
N PHE A 14 7.58 20.18 9.65
CA PHE A 14 7.40 19.40 9.16
C PHE A 14 7.08 18.50 8.97
N GLU A 15 6.87 18.17 9.37
CA GLU A 15 6.54 17.34 9.37
C GLU A 15 5.61 16.60 9.41
N VAL A 16 5.50 16.63 9.55
CA VAL A 16 4.40 16.00 9.82
C VAL A 16 3.37 15.98 8.82
N LYS A 17 3.45 16.06 8.25
CA LYS A 17 2.74 16.14 7.43
C LYS A 17 1.94 15.48 6.76
N ALA A 18 1.65 15.39 6.42
CA ALA A 18 0.88 14.90 5.39
C ALA A 18 0.55 13.44 5.46
N MET A 19 0.51 12.88 6.63
CA MET A 19 0.04 11.54 6.83
C MET A 19 -1.45 11.48 6.57
N TYR A 20 -1.90 10.49 5.82
CA TYR A 20 -3.32 10.32 5.56
C TYR A 20 -4.06 9.90 6.83
N SER A 21 -5.27 10.43 7.00
CA SER A 21 -6.19 9.97 8.02
C SER A 21 -6.84 8.68 7.56
N PHE A 22 -7.58 8.03 8.48
CA PHE A 22 -8.36 6.86 8.11
C PHE A 22 -9.39 7.21 7.03
N ASP A 23 -10.02 8.38 7.11
CA ASP A 23 -10.98 8.83 6.09
C ASP A 23 -10.31 9.01 4.73
N ASP A 24 -9.08 9.51 4.70
CA ASP A 24 -8.32 9.64 3.46
C ASP A 24 -8.07 8.27 2.84
N CYS A 25 -7.73 7.29 3.67
CA CYS A 25 -7.54 5.92 3.21
C CYS A 25 -8.83 5.34 2.63
N LEU A 26 -9.95 5.56 3.32
CA LEU A 26 -11.26 5.09 2.86
C LEU A 26 -11.61 5.70 1.51
N TYR A 27 -11.30 6.97 1.32
CA TYR A 27 -11.55 7.64 0.03
C TYR A 27 -10.75 6.97 -1.08
N LEU A 28 -9.45 6.71 -0.84
CA LEU A 28 -8.62 6.01 -1.82
C LEU A 28 -9.18 4.63 -2.12
N SER A 29 -9.55 3.91 -1.08
CA SER A 29 -10.10 2.57 -1.21
C SER A 29 -11.37 2.58 -2.05
N ASP A 30 -12.26 3.54 -1.80
CA ASP A 30 -13.50 3.67 -2.55
C ASP A 30 -13.24 3.94 -4.03
N GLU A 31 -12.23 4.76 -4.33
CA GLU A 31 -11.90 5.06 -5.72
C GLU A 31 -11.40 3.81 -6.46
N VAL A 32 -10.53 3.04 -5.82
CA VAL A 32 -10.06 1.80 -6.42
C VAL A 32 -11.21 0.81 -6.57
N ASN A 33 -12.05 0.70 -5.55
CA ASN A 33 -13.14 -0.27 -5.53
C ASN A 33 -14.23 0.03 -6.56
N ALA A 34 -14.30 1.27 -7.03
CA ALA A 34 -15.24 1.61 -8.09
C ALA A 34 -14.95 0.83 -9.39
N GLU A 35 -13.71 0.34 -9.53
CA GLU A 35 -13.32 -0.40 -10.72
C GLU A 35 -13.06 -1.88 -10.46
N THR A 36 -13.28 -2.33 -9.22
CA THR A 36 -13.08 -3.75 -8.90
C THR A 36 -14.35 -4.54 -9.16
N PRO A 37 -14.22 -5.85 -9.41
CA PRO A 37 -12.95 -6.58 -9.50
C PRO A 37 -12.20 -6.24 -10.77
N MET A 38 -10.87 -6.18 -10.67
CA MET A 38 -10.01 -5.91 -11.82
C MET A 38 -9.23 -7.17 -12.17
N ASP A 39 -9.44 -7.69 -13.37
CA ASP A 39 -8.76 -8.87 -13.85
C ASP A 39 -7.57 -8.42 -14.71
N PHE A 40 -6.36 -8.77 -14.29
CA PHE A 40 -5.14 -8.38 -14.98
C PHE A 40 -4.74 -9.37 -16.09
N ASN A 41 -5.54 -10.42 -16.31
CA ASN A 41 -5.35 -11.42 -17.36
C ASN A 41 -4.05 -12.22 -17.22
N ASN A 42 -3.52 -12.26 -16.00
CA ASN A 42 -2.28 -13.00 -15.71
C ASN A 42 -2.44 -13.91 -14.50
N GLY A 43 -3.68 -14.23 -14.13
CA GLY A 43 -3.97 -15.06 -12.98
C GLY A 43 -4.25 -14.28 -11.71
N PHE A 44 -4.13 -12.95 -11.75
CA PHE A 44 -4.39 -12.08 -10.61
C PHE A 44 -5.66 -11.27 -10.85
N ILE A 45 -6.54 -11.26 -9.86
CA ILE A 45 -7.76 -10.44 -9.88
C ILE A 45 -7.76 -9.64 -8.58
N LEU A 46 -7.76 -8.32 -8.69
CA LEU A 46 -7.94 -7.48 -7.51
C LEU A 46 -9.43 -7.43 -7.19
N ASP A 47 -9.81 -8.07 -6.08
CA ASP A 47 -11.21 -8.16 -5.68
C ASP A 47 -11.72 -6.84 -5.11
N TYR A 48 -10.98 -6.30 -4.16
CA TYR A 48 -11.31 -5.01 -3.56
C TYR A 48 -10.16 -4.59 -2.64
N THR A 49 -10.26 -3.34 -2.17
CA THR A 49 -9.36 -2.82 -1.15
C THR A 49 -10.17 -2.44 0.07
N THR A 50 -9.51 -2.34 1.20
CA THR A 50 -10.11 -1.85 2.43
C THR A 50 -9.05 -1.15 3.27
N CYS A 51 -9.45 -0.59 4.38
CA CYS A 51 -8.53 0.14 5.26
C CYS A 51 -8.66 -0.38 6.68
N MET A 52 -7.54 -0.35 7.39
CA MET A 52 -7.52 -0.67 8.81
C MET A 52 -6.87 0.50 9.54
N ASP A 53 -7.46 0.91 10.65
CA ASP A 53 -7.00 2.07 11.40
C ASP A 53 -6.06 1.62 12.51
N PHE A 54 -4.89 2.27 12.58
CA PHE A 54 -3.90 2.06 13.65
C PHE A 54 -3.55 3.43 14.23
N PRO A 55 -3.08 3.48 15.48
CA PRO A 55 -2.66 4.77 16.05
C PRO A 55 -1.60 5.50 15.23
N SER A 56 -0.73 4.76 14.54
CA SER A 56 0.34 5.35 13.74
C SER A 56 -0.09 5.71 12.32
N GLY A 57 -1.34 5.43 11.95
CA GLY A 57 -1.87 5.75 10.63
C GLY A 57 -2.66 4.60 10.03
N PRO A 58 -3.28 4.84 8.88
CA PRO A 58 -4.09 3.80 8.25
C PRO A 58 -3.25 2.86 7.39
N ARG A 59 -3.71 1.62 7.33
CA ARG A 59 -3.18 0.60 6.43
C ARG A 59 -4.16 0.43 5.28
N LEU A 60 -3.66 0.49 4.06
CA LEU A 60 -4.45 0.17 2.87
C LEU A 60 -4.19 -1.30 2.53
N ILE A 61 -5.27 -2.07 2.37
CA ILE A 61 -5.17 -3.51 2.16
C ILE A 61 -5.73 -3.85 0.79
N TYR A 62 -4.93 -4.54 -0.02
CA TYR A 62 -5.32 -5.05 -1.33
C TYR A 62 -5.61 -6.53 -1.21
N LEU A 63 -6.81 -6.95 -1.64
CA LEU A 63 -7.22 -8.35 -1.58
C LEU A 63 -7.32 -8.90 -3.01
N TYR A 64 -6.44 -9.85 -3.31
CA TYR A 64 -6.36 -10.48 -4.62
C TYR A 64 -6.87 -11.91 -4.56
N ARG A 65 -7.53 -12.33 -5.65
CA ARG A 65 -7.76 -13.74 -5.94
C ARG A 65 -6.77 -14.17 -7.00
N VAL A 66 -6.20 -15.36 -6.86
CA VAL A 66 -5.22 -15.86 -7.81
C VAL A 66 -5.67 -17.21 -8.37
N THR A 67 -5.37 -17.43 -9.64
CA THR A 67 -5.73 -18.66 -10.35
C THR A 67 -4.47 -19.23 -10.98
N ASN A 68 -4.19 -20.51 -10.73
CA ASN A 68 -3.01 -21.21 -11.26
C ASN A 68 -1.69 -20.56 -10.83
N ILE A 69 -1.70 -19.97 -9.64
CA ILE A 69 -0.51 -19.40 -9.02
C ILE A 69 -0.23 -20.23 -7.78
N SER A 70 1.01 -20.70 -7.63
CA SER A 70 1.38 -21.49 -6.47
C SER A 70 1.81 -20.58 -5.32
N LYS A 71 1.78 -21.12 -4.11
CA LYS A 71 2.25 -20.38 -2.94
C LYS A 71 3.72 -19.99 -3.10
N ASN A 72 4.53 -20.83 -3.72
CA ASN A 72 5.93 -20.53 -3.95
C ASN A 72 6.13 -19.36 -4.91
N ASP A 73 5.21 -19.18 -5.86
CA ASP A 73 5.27 -18.05 -6.79
C ASP A 73 5.08 -16.72 -6.08
N LEU A 74 4.49 -16.73 -4.89
CA LEU A 74 4.23 -15.53 -4.09
C LEU A 74 5.25 -15.38 -2.96
N GLY A 75 6.39 -16.02 -3.09
CA GLY A 75 7.43 -15.97 -2.07
C GLY A 75 8.25 -14.70 -2.08
N LEU A 76 9.42 -14.77 -1.46
CA LEU A 76 10.23 -13.59 -1.21
C LEU A 76 10.62 -12.84 -2.48
N THR A 77 10.95 -13.56 -3.56
CA THR A 77 11.32 -12.92 -4.82
C THR A 77 10.17 -12.06 -5.35
N TYR A 78 8.96 -12.61 -5.37
CA TYR A 78 7.78 -11.87 -5.81
C TYR A 78 7.53 -10.66 -4.90
N GLN A 79 7.61 -10.86 -3.59
CA GLN A 79 7.38 -9.79 -2.63
C GLN A 79 8.37 -8.63 -2.82
N ASN A 80 9.63 -8.96 -3.08
CA ASN A 80 10.64 -7.95 -3.36
C ASN A 80 10.37 -7.20 -4.65
N GLN A 81 9.85 -7.89 -5.66
CA GLN A 81 9.46 -7.23 -6.92
C GLN A 81 8.32 -6.24 -6.71
N VAL A 82 7.33 -6.60 -5.91
CA VAL A 82 6.22 -5.69 -5.58
C VAL A 82 6.76 -4.48 -4.84
N LYS A 83 7.59 -4.71 -3.83
CA LYS A 83 8.18 -3.63 -3.04
C LYS A 83 8.99 -2.68 -3.94
N ASP A 84 9.84 -3.23 -4.79
CA ASP A 84 10.67 -2.41 -5.68
C ASP A 84 9.80 -1.59 -6.63
N GLY A 85 8.73 -2.19 -7.15
CA GLY A 85 7.82 -1.47 -8.02
C GLY A 85 7.15 -0.31 -7.32
N LEU A 86 6.72 -0.51 -6.07
CA LEU A 86 6.11 0.56 -5.29
C LEU A 86 7.09 1.67 -4.98
N CYS A 87 8.33 1.32 -4.66
CA CYS A 87 9.35 2.29 -4.26
C CYS A 87 9.88 3.11 -5.44
N THR A 88 9.90 2.53 -6.65
CA THR A 88 10.47 3.20 -7.82
C THR A 88 9.46 4.04 -8.58
N ASN A 89 8.17 3.83 -8.38
CA ASN A 89 7.13 4.65 -8.99
C ASN A 89 6.86 5.84 -8.08
N PRO A 90 7.06 7.09 -8.54
CA PRO A 90 6.89 8.26 -7.67
C PRO A 90 5.51 8.37 -7.03
N GLN A 91 4.46 7.98 -7.74
CA GLN A 91 3.10 8.09 -7.21
C GLN A 91 2.86 7.09 -6.07
N THR A 92 3.30 5.85 -6.24
CA THR A 92 3.12 4.85 -5.18
C THR A 92 4.09 5.07 -4.02
N ALA A 93 5.29 5.58 -4.30
CA ALA A 93 6.23 5.94 -3.24
C ALA A 93 5.65 7.04 -2.35
N GLU A 94 5.02 8.04 -2.96
CA GLU A 94 4.35 9.11 -2.21
C GLU A 94 3.19 8.56 -1.40
N LEU A 95 2.42 7.63 -1.97
CA LEU A 95 1.34 6.98 -1.27
C LEU A 95 1.84 6.27 -0.01
N LEU A 96 2.94 5.53 -0.14
CA LEU A 96 3.55 4.85 1.00
C LEU A 96 3.98 5.82 2.09
N ASP A 97 4.48 7.00 1.71
CA ASP A 97 4.91 8.01 2.68
C ASP A 97 3.74 8.56 3.49
N ASN A 98 2.53 8.52 2.94
CA ASN A 98 1.35 9.09 3.58
C ASN A 98 0.49 8.06 4.31
N LEU A 99 0.78 6.78 4.12
CA LEU A 99 0.10 5.69 4.82
C LEU A 99 1.04 5.11 5.87
N ARG A 100 0.46 4.42 6.86
CA ARG A 100 1.27 3.60 7.75
C ARG A 100 2.02 2.54 6.94
N ASP A 101 1.26 1.82 6.10
CA ASP A 101 1.80 0.79 5.22
C ASP A 101 0.71 0.33 4.26
N VAL A 102 1.08 -0.56 3.36
CA VAL A 102 0.16 -1.21 2.42
C VAL A 102 0.32 -2.72 2.63
N GLN A 103 -0.79 -3.42 2.72
CA GLN A 103 -0.78 -4.87 2.87
C GLN A 103 -1.37 -5.52 1.63
N TYR A 104 -0.74 -6.59 1.19
CA TYR A 104 -1.21 -7.41 0.07
C TYR A 104 -1.62 -8.77 0.60
N GLN A 105 -2.84 -9.20 0.27
CA GLN A 105 -3.36 -10.50 0.64
C GLN A 105 -3.78 -11.24 -0.62
N TYR A 106 -3.34 -12.48 -0.75
CA TYR A 106 -3.60 -13.31 -1.94
C TYR A 106 -4.34 -14.56 -1.51
N TYR A 107 -5.51 -14.77 -2.12
CA TYR A 107 -6.37 -15.93 -1.84
C TYR A 107 -6.49 -16.78 -3.07
N ASP A 108 -6.48 -18.10 -2.88
CA ASP A 108 -6.69 -19.02 -3.99
C ASP A 108 -8.14 -18.90 -4.48
N ASN A 109 -8.31 -18.69 -5.78
CA ASN A 109 -9.63 -18.48 -6.36
C ASN A 109 -10.52 -19.73 -6.22
N ARG A 110 -9.92 -20.90 -6.18
CA ARG A 110 -10.67 -22.15 -6.13
C ARG A 110 -11.08 -22.52 -4.70
N SER A 111 -10.13 -22.48 -3.78
CA SER A 111 -10.38 -22.90 -2.39
C SER A 111 -10.80 -21.79 -1.48
N GLY A 112 -10.49 -20.53 -1.85
CA GLY A 112 -10.71 -19.38 -0.98
C GLY A 112 -9.69 -19.24 0.13
N GLY A 113 -8.68 -20.11 0.17
CA GLY A 113 -7.67 -20.08 1.24
C GLY A 113 -6.62 -19.01 1.04
N LEU A 114 -6.15 -18.44 2.13
CA LEU A 114 -5.07 -17.44 2.10
C LEU A 114 -3.77 -18.11 1.70
N MET A 115 -3.13 -17.60 0.65
CA MET A 115 -1.88 -18.14 0.14
C MET A 115 -0.67 -17.34 0.57
N SER A 116 -0.82 -16.02 0.67
CA SER A 116 0.29 -15.15 1.03
C SER A 116 -0.24 -13.83 1.57
N SER A 117 0.50 -13.24 2.48
CA SER A 117 0.20 -11.91 3.00
C SER A 117 1.51 -11.25 3.38
N PHE A 118 1.69 -10.01 2.95
CA PHE A 118 2.88 -9.25 3.32
C PHE A 118 2.57 -7.76 3.33
N VAL A 119 3.42 -7.00 4.03
CA VAL A 119 3.24 -5.57 4.25
C VAL A 119 4.46 -4.83 3.70
N VAL A 120 4.21 -3.69 3.05
CA VAL A 120 5.26 -2.81 2.54
C VAL A 120 5.06 -1.43 3.15
N ASN A 121 6.12 -0.83 3.66
CA ASN A 121 6.09 0.54 4.17
C ASN A 121 7.20 1.37 3.53
N SER A 122 7.12 2.70 3.71
CA SER A 122 8.06 3.62 3.08
C SER A 122 9.49 3.43 3.57
N GLY A 123 9.67 2.92 4.79
CA GLY A 123 11.00 2.67 5.33
C GLY A 123 11.79 1.67 4.51
N GLN A 124 11.11 0.72 3.88
CA GLN A 124 11.73 -0.30 3.04
C GLN A 124 12.25 0.27 1.73
N CYS A 125 11.71 1.41 1.29
CA CYS A 125 12.15 2.04 0.04
C CYS A 125 13.54 2.64 0.15
N ARG A 126 13.99 2.93 1.34
CA ARG A 126 15.28 3.58 1.54
C ARG A 126 16.44 2.66 1.17
N TYR A 127 16.22 1.38 1.20
CA TYR A 127 17.25 0.41 0.84
C TYR A 127 17.44 0.31 -0.67
N CYS A 128 16.49 0.84 -1.43
CA CYS A 128 16.58 0.82 -2.89
C CYS A 128 17.52 1.90 -3.41
N LEU A 129 17.93 2.77 -2.53
CA LEU A 129 18.82 3.87 -2.87
C LEU A 129 20.27 3.45 -2.63
#